data_4c6db7e5377729de614770f17ae1b5ef
#
_entry.id   4c6db7e5377729de614770f17ae1b5ef
#
_cell.length_a   1.000
_cell.length_b   1.000
_cell.length_c   1.000
_cell.angle_alpha   90.00
_cell.angle_beta   90.00
_cell.angle_gamma   90.00
#
_symmetry.space_group_name_H-M   'P 1'
#
loop_
_entity.id
_entity.type
_entity.pdbx_description
1 polymer ?
#
loop_
_entity_poly.entity_id
_entity_poly.type
_entity_poly.pdbx_seq_one_letter_code
_entity_poly.pdbx_strand_id
1 'polypeptide(L)'
;ISGDSSFAHSLSFVQAIEKICGSIIPAQAVYIRAIFLELERLYNHVNDIGGMAVDVGFSFPAAYASVLKEAILQLNYNLTGSRYLKKINVVGGILIDIDDAKKQLLLKSLENIKQDFNELVKMLYSSVSFMDRVDSTGVLRKKTAEDLGVVGIAGRASGIPLDLRKYFPSVYKEAKFKMAIQESGDVLARLRIRIFEFTESCRLIDEFTQKLSEGQKISVTPELKEGVALGYQEGWRGPVLYWLKIDSAGLIQRCKIVDPSFNNWQGLSYAVLGNIIPDFPLCNKSFDLSYSGNDL
;
A
#
# COMPACT_ATOMS: atom_id res chain seq x y z
N ILE A 1 -5.86 1.49 -14.30
CA ILE A 1 -5.38 1.23 -12.93
C ILE A 1 -3.97 0.69 -13.03
N SER A 2 -3.08 1.21 -12.19
CA SER A 2 -1.70 0.75 -12.10
C SER A 2 -1.64 -0.70 -11.59
N GLY A 3 -0.77 -1.52 -12.21
CA GLY A 3 -0.63 -2.93 -11.86
C GLY A 3 0.04 -3.17 -10.50
N ASP A 4 0.68 -2.17 -9.94
CA ASP A 4 1.32 -2.19 -8.62
C ASP A 4 0.34 -1.99 -7.45
N SER A 5 -0.88 -1.50 -7.72
CA SER A 5 -1.96 -1.29 -6.73
C SER A 5 -3.18 -2.17 -7.00
N SER A 6 -2.99 -3.29 -7.72
CA SER A 6 -4.10 -4.13 -8.19
C SER A 6 -4.92 -4.75 -7.07
N PHE A 7 -4.30 -5.07 -5.93
CA PHE A 7 -5.03 -5.67 -4.80
C PHE A 7 -5.88 -4.63 -4.06
N ALA A 8 -5.32 -3.46 -3.71
CA ALA A 8 -6.06 -2.39 -3.04
C ALA A 8 -7.25 -1.91 -3.88
N HIS A 9 -7.07 -1.73 -5.19
CA HIS A 9 -8.15 -1.35 -6.10
C HIS A 9 -9.24 -2.42 -6.21
N SER A 10 -8.87 -3.69 -6.43
CA SER A 10 -9.84 -4.77 -6.50
C SER A 10 -10.60 -4.95 -5.19
N LEU A 11 -9.92 -4.82 -4.06
CA LEU A 11 -10.55 -4.92 -2.73
C LEU A 11 -11.53 -3.78 -2.49
N SER A 12 -11.17 -2.54 -2.82
CA SER A 12 -12.07 -1.38 -2.70
C SER A 12 -13.31 -1.55 -3.59
N PHE A 13 -13.15 -2.07 -4.81
CA PHE A 13 -14.25 -2.33 -5.73
C PHE A 13 -15.22 -3.39 -5.19
N VAL A 14 -14.71 -4.58 -4.81
CA VAL A 14 -15.59 -5.65 -4.29
C VAL A 14 -16.27 -5.25 -2.99
N GLN A 15 -15.58 -4.50 -2.13
CA GLN A 15 -16.15 -3.99 -0.88
C GLN A 15 -17.33 -3.04 -1.11
N ALA A 16 -17.30 -2.21 -2.17
CA ALA A 16 -18.45 -1.36 -2.52
C ALA A 16 -19.67 -2.22 -2.89
N ILE A 17 -19.47 -3.27 -3.70
CA ILE A 17 -20.55 -4.20 -4.08
C ILE A 17 -21.07 -4.95 -2.84
N GLU A 18 -20.18 -5.46 -2.00
CA GLU A 18 -20.52 -6.17 -0.76
C GLU A 18 -21.40 -5.34 0.17
N LYS A 19 -21.11 -4.03 0.27
CA LYS A 19 -21.92 -3.08 1.05
C LYS A 19 -23.31 -2.88 0.44
N ILE A 20 -23.43 -2.79 -0.90
CA ILE A 20 -24.73 -2.70 -1.59
C ILE A 20 -25.54 -3.96 -1.33
N CYS A 21 -24.90 -5.13 -1.41
CA CYS A 21 -25.56 -6.42 -1.18
C CYS A 21 -25.90 -6.69 0.30
N GLY A 22 -25.31 -5.94 1.24
CA GLY A 22 -25.41 -6.21 2.67
C GLY A 22 -24.73 -7.52 3.08
N SER A 23 -23.69 -7.93 2.36
CA SER A 23 -23.01 -9.21 2.56
C SER A 23 -22.15 -9.21 3.82
N ILE A 24 -22.27 -10.26 4.63
CA ILE A 24 -21.39 -10.50 5.77
C ILE A 24 -20.21 -11.34 5.28
N ILE A 25 -19.04 -10.74 5.24
CA ILE A 25 -17.82 -11.39 4.77
C ILE A 25 -17.26 -12.29 5.86
N PRO A 26 -16.87 -13.55 5.55
CA PRO A 26 -16.27 -14.44 6.52
C PRO A 26 -15.01 -13.84 7.16
N ALA A 27 -14.85 -13.97 8.47
CA ALA A 27 -13.69 -13.41 9.19
C ALA A 27 -12.37 -13.89 8.62
N GLN A 28 -12.26 -15.17 8.23
CA GLN A 28 -11.09 -15.74 7.55
C GLN A 28 -10.70 -14.93 6.31
N ALA A 29 -11.68 -14.61 5.44
CA ALA A 29 -11.45 -13.82 4.24
C ALA A 29 -10.98 -12.39 4.55
N VAL A 30 -11.49 -11.77 5.62
CA VAL A 30 -11.09 -10.43 6.03
C VAL A 30 -9.61 -10.41 6.44
N TYR A 31 -9.16 -11.39 7.24
CA TYR A 31 -7.74 -11.50 7.61
C TYR A 31 -6.85 -11.79 6.40
N ILE A 32 -7.23 -12.71 5.51
CA ILE A 32 -6.46 -13.03 4.31
C ILE A 32 -6.34 -11.80 3.39
N ARG A 33 -7.43 -11.05 3.21
CA ARG A 33 -7.42 -9.78 2.46
C ARG A 33 -6.47 -8.76 3.08
N ALA A 34 -6.43 -8.64 4.41
CA ALA A 34 -5.52 -7.76 5.11
C ALA A 34 -4.05 -8.19 4.92
N ILE A 35 -3.75 -9.49 4.99
CA ILE A 35 -2.41 -10.04 4.71
C ILE A 35 -1.96 -9.67 3.29
N PHE A 36 -2.80 -9.88 2.28
CA PHE A 36 -2.42 -9.58 0.90
C PHE A 36 -2.31 -8.06 0.63
N LEU A 37 -3.10 -7.24 1.31
CA LEU A 37 -2.97 -5.77 1.22
C LEU A 37 -1.63 -5.30 1.79
N GLU A 38 -1.19 -5.87 2.89
CA GLU A 38 0.12 -5.54 3.46
C GLU A 38 1.28 -6.15 2.64
N LEU A 39 1.13 -7.32 2.01
CA LEU A 39 2.11 -7.85 1.05
C LEU A 39 2.24 -6.95 -0.19
N GLU A 40 1.13 -6.37 -0.70
CA GLU A 40 1.18 -5.35 -1.75
C GLU A 40 1.99 -4.13 -1.31
N ARG A 41 1.82 -3.69 -0.08
CA ARG A 41 2.58 -2.58 0.52
C ARG A 41 4.06 -2.90 0.61
N LEU A 42 4.44 -4.10 1.06
CA LEU A 42 5.84 -4.49 1.22
C LEU A 42 6.63 -4.38 -0.08
N TYR A 43 6.18 -5.02 -1.18
CA TYR A 43 6.97 -5.01 -2.41
C TYR A 43 7.05 -3.63 -3.06
N ASN A 44 6.02 -2.79 -2.87
CA ASN A 44 6.03 -1.43 -3.37
C ASN A 44 6.96 -0.52 -2.56
N HIS A 45 6.95 -0.60 -1.23
CA HIS A 45 7.87 0.19 -0.40
C HIS A 45 9.34 -0.15 -0.69
N VAL A 46 9.66 -1.43 -0.86
CA VAL A 46 11.01 -1.85 -1.26
C VAL A 46 11.38 -1.32 -2.65
N ASN A 47 10.43 -1.38 -3.60
CA ASN A 47 10.62 -0.83 -4.95
C ASN A 47 10.95 0.66 -4.93
N ASP A 48 10.20 1.42 -4.14
CA ASP A 48 10.38 2.88 -4.05
C ASP A 48 11.71 3.25 -3.39
N ILE A 49 12.07 2.53 -2.31
CA ILE A 49 13.35 2.71 -1.63
C ILE A 49 14.51 2.41 -2.60
N GLY A 50 14.40 1.32 -3.36
CA GLY A 50 15.38 0.98 -4.41
C GLY A 50 15.45 2.05 -5.50
N GLY A 51 14.30 2.57 -5.94
CA GLY A 51 14.22 3.64 -6.92
C GLY A 51 14.87 4.95 -6.44
N MET A 52 14.65 5.34 -5.19
CA MET A 52 15.35 6.50 -4.60
C MET A 52 16.87 6.29 -4.57
N ALA A 53 17.34 5.07 -4.30
CA ALA A 53 18.77 4.75 -4.37
C ALA A 53 19.33 4.84 -5.81
N VAL A 54 18.55 4.45 -6.83
CA VAL A 54 18.91 4.66 -8.25
C VAL A 54 19.10 6.14 -8.57
N ASP A 55 18.14 6.97 -8.15
CA ASP A 55 18.12 8.40 -8.50
C ASP A 55 19.27 9.20 -7.86
N VAL A 56 19.85 8.69 -6.77
CA VAL A 56 21.07 9.26 -6.18
C VAL A 56 22.37 8.55 -6.63
N GLY A 57 22.28 7.59 -7.55
CA GLY A 57 23.44 6.86 -8.07
C GLY A 57 23.99 5.79 -7.13
N PHE A 58 23.24 5.35 -6.13
CA PHE A 58 23.65 4.34 -5.16
C PHE A 58 23.26 2.92 -5.63
N SER A 59 24.01 2.40 -6.62
CA SER A 59 23.68 1.21 -7.39
C SER A 59 23.57 -0.08 -6.56
N PHE A 60 24.42 -0.27 -5.55
CA PHE A 60 24.45 -1.52 -4.78
C PHE A 60 23.15 -1.72 -3.95
N PRO A 61 22.69 -0.77 -3.10
CA PRO A 61 21.41 -0.89 -2.42
C PRO A 61 20.21 -0.94 -3.38
N ALA A 62 20.29 -0.28 -4.53
CA ALA A 62 19.26 -0.36 -5.56
C ALA A 62 19.11 -1.78 -6.11
N ALA A 63 20.23 -2.45 -6.44
CA ALA A 63 20.23 -3.84 -6.87
C ALA A 63 19.73 -4.77 -5.74
N TYR A 64 20.18 -4.54 -4.52
CA TYR A 64 19.75 -5.32 -3.34
C TYR A 64 18.24 -5.19 -3.11
N ALA A 65 17.68 -3.99 -3.19
CA ALA A 65 16.24 -3.75 -3.10
C ALA A 65 15.47 -4.49 -4.21
N SER A 66 16.02 -4.58 -5.42
CA SER A 66 15.40 -5.32 -6.54
C SER A 66 15.34 -6.82 -6.25
N VAL A 67 16.37 -7.41 -5.65
CA VAL A 67 16.39 -8.83 -5.21
C VAL A 67 15.35 -9.04 -4.10
N LEU A 68 15.29 -8.14 -3.13
CA LEU A 68 14.33 -8.23 -2.03
C LEU A 68 12.88 -8.09 -2.53
N LYS A 69 12.62 -7.15 -3.43
CA LYS A 69 11.31 -7.04 -4.11
C LYS A 69 10.94 -8.35 -4.80
N GLU A 70 11.88 -8.95 -5.52
CA GLU A 70 11.65 -10.22 -6.22
C GLU A 70 11.29 -11.34 -5.22
N ALA A 71 11.96 -11.41 -4.07
CA ALA A 71 11.62 -12.39 -3.03
C ALA A 71 10.16 -12.25 -2.56
N ILE A 72 9.66 -11.02 -2.38
CA ILE A 72 8.27 -10.77 -2.00
C ILE A 72 7.31 -11.17 -3.13
N LEU A 73 7.65 -10.86 -4.39
CA LEU A 73 6.83 -11.24 -5.55
C LEU A 73 6.79 -12.76 -5.76
N GLN A 74 7.88 -13.48 -5.48
CA GLN A 74 7.91 -14.95 -5.48
C GLN A 74 7.05 -15.53 -4.35
N LEU A 75 7.09 -14.93 -3.16
CA LEU A 75 6.20 -15.30 -2.07
C LEU A 75 4.73 -15.14 -2.47
N ASN A 76 4.35 -14.00 -3.05
CA ASN A 76 3.00 -13.78 -3.55
C ASN A 76 2.59 -14.86 -4.56
N TYR A 77 3.48 -15.19 -5.51
CA TYR A 77 3.23 -16.23 -6.51
C TYR A 77 3.03 -17.61 -5.85
N ASN A 78 3.87 -17.98 -4.90
CA ASN A 78 3.77 -19.26 -4.21
C ASN A 78 2.48 -19.38 -3.37
N LEU A 79 1.99 -18.26 -2.82
CA LEU A 79 0.74 -18.26 -2.06
C LEU A 79 -0.50 -18.28 -2.97
N THR A 80 -0.45 -17.63 -4.14
CA THR A 80 -1.66 -17.28 -4.90
C THR A 80 -1.63 -17.63 -6.38
N GLY A 81 -0.47 -17.97 -6.95
CA GLY A 81 -0.27 -18.11 -8.40
C GLY A 81 -0.14 -16.77 -9.13
N SER A 82 -0.15 -15.63 -8.39
CA SER A 82 -0.06 -14.29 -8.98
C SER A 82 0.97 -13.43 -8.26
N ARG A 83 2.02 -13.00 -8.97
CA ARG A 83 3.08 -12.12 -8.41
C ARG A 83 2.53 -10.79 -7.89
N TYR A 84 1.54 -10.21 -8.56
CA TYR A 84 0.91 -8.92 -8.26
C TYR A 84 -0.50 -9.06 -7.68
N LEU A 85 -0.82 -10.21 -7.08
CA LEU A 85 -2.07 -10.48 -6.36
C LEU A 85 -3.35 -10.16 -7.17
N LYS A 86 -3.30 -10.41 -8.50
CA LYS A 86 -4.42 -10.17 -9.40
C LYS A 86 -5.42 -11.33 -9.36
N LYS A 87 -6.70 -11.00 -9.54
CA LYS A 87 -7.83 -11.97 -9.63
C LYS A 87 -8.01 -12.84 -8.38
N ILE A 88 -7.69 -12.31 -7.21
CA ILE A 88 -7.79 -13.03 -5.92
C ILE A 88 -9.07 -12.62 -5.17
N ASN A 89 -9.39 -11.32 -5.17
CA ASN A 89 -10.62 -10.82 -4.57
C ASN A 89 -11.84 -11.19 -5.40
N VAL A 90 -12.88 -11.67 -4.73
CA VAL A 90 -14.22 -11.87 -5.30
C VAL A 90 -15.26 -11.19 -4.42
N VAL A 91 -16.41 -10.84 -5.00
CA VAL A 91 -17.52 -10.31 -4.21
C VAL A 91 -17.99 -11.38 -3.23
N GLY A 92 -18.01 -11.05 -1.95
CA GLY A 92 -18.34 -11.98 -0.88
C GLY A 92 -17.15 -12.66 -0.21
N GLY A 93 -15.88 -12.38 -0.62
CA GLY A 93 -14.73 -12.99 0.01
C GLY A 93 -13.46 -13.02 -0.86
N ILE A 94 -12.75 -14.13 -0.81
CA ILE A 94 -11.48 -14.34 -1.50
C ILE A 94 -11.42 -15.75 -2.11
N LEU A 95 -10.65 -15.93 -3.19
CA LEU A 95 -10.53 -17.22 -3.90
C LEU A 95 -9.47 -18.15 -3.30
N ILE A 96 -8.49 -17.60 -2.59
CA ILE A 96 -7.32 -18.32 -2.11
C ILE A 96 -7.39 -18.43 -0.59
N ASP A 97 -7.31 -19.66 -0.09
CA ASP A 97 -7.11 -19.93 1.33
C ASP A 97 -5.61 -20.03 1.65
N ILE A 98 -5.28 -19.73 2.90
CA ILE A 98 -3.94 -19.89 3.47
C ILE A 98 -3.99 -21.04 4.48
N ASP A 99 -3.72 -22.25 4.00
CA ASP A 99 -3.59 -23.46 4.80
C ASP A 99 -2.32 -23.43 5.66
N ASP A 100 -2.11 -24.44 6.50
CA ASP A 100 -0.97 -24.49 7.41
C ASP A 100 0.37 -24.54 6.68
N ALA A 101 0.46 -25.18 5.51
CA ALA A 101 1.69 -25.18 4.70
C ALA A 101 2.02 -23.78 4.17
N LYS A 102 1.02 -23.06 3.67
CA LYS A 102 1.17 -21.66 3.23
C LYS A 102 1.46 -20.72 4.40
N LYS A 103 0.88 -20.94 5.59
CA LYS A 103 1.22 -20.16 6.79
C LYS A 103 2.69 -20.30 7.15
N GLN A 104 3.21 -21.54 7.19
CA GLN A 104 4.62 -21.79 7.48
C GLN A 104 5.54 -21.14 6.44
N LEU A 105 5.19 -21.25 5.14
CA LEU A 105 5.91 -20.60 4.06
C LEU A 105 5.91 -19.08 4.24
N LEU A 106 4.75 -18.47 4.51
CA LEU A 106 4.58 -17.03 4.71
C LEU A 106 5.46 -16.54 5.86
N LEU A 107 5.36 -17.16 7.05
CA LEU A 107 6.08 -16.72 8.24
C LEU A 107 7.61 -16.88 8.07
N LYS A 108 8.07 -18.01 7.53
CA LYS A 108 9.49 -18.24 7.25
C LYS A 108 10.05 -17.23 6.22
N SER A 109 9.32 -17.01 5.13
CA SER A 109 9.74 -16.04 4.11
C SER A 109 9.76 -14.62 4.66
N LEU A 110 8.76 -14.25 5.46
CA LEU A 110 8.65 -12.92 6.07
C LEU A 110 9.84 -12.62 6.99
N GLU A 111 10.33 -13.61 7.76
CA GLU A 111 11.49 -13.44 8.63
C GLU A 111 12.77 -13.14 7.82
N ASN A 112 13.03 -13.89 6.74
CA ASN A 112 14.16 -13.63 5.85
C ASN A 112 14.04 -12.24 5.19
N ILE A 113 12.85 -11.90 4.69
CA ILE A 113 12.56 -10.59 4.09
C ILE A 113 12.83 -9.45 5.08
N LYS A 114 12.45 -9.60 6.35
CA LYS A 114 12.74 -8.61 7.40
C LYS A 114 14.22 -8.43 7.67
N GLN A 115 14.99 -9.52 7.69
CA GLN A 115 16.43 -9.48 7.89
C GLN A 115 17.11 -8.75 6.73
N ASP A 116 16.80 -9.13 5.48
CA ASP A 116 17.34 -8.49 4.29
C ASP A 116 16.95 -7.01 4.20
N PHE A 117 15.71 -6.68 4.57
CA PHE A 117 15.28 -5.27 4.62
C PHE A 117 16.06 -4.44 5.65
N ASN A 118 16.32 -5.00 6.82
CA ASN A 118 17.14 -4.32 7.82
C ASN A 118 18.58 -4.07 7.34
N GLU A 119 19.16 -5.02 6.57
CA GLU A 119 20.47 -4.80 5.95
C GLU A 119 20.42 -3.70 4.87
N LEU A 120 19.36 -3.67 4.04
CA LEU A 120 19.15 -2.59 3.08
C LEU A 120 19.10 -1.23 3.79
N VAL A 121 18.33 -1.11 4.86
CA VAL A 121 18.20 0.13 5.64
C VAL A 121 19.54 0.55 6.24
N LYS A 122 20.31 -0.38 6.81
CA LYS A 122 21.67 -0.08 7.33
C LYS A 122 22.58 0.46 6.25
N MET A 123 22.59 -0.15 5.04
CA MET A 123 23.40 0.33 3.91
C MET A 123 23.05 1.78 3.54
N LEU A 124 21.76 2.11 3.46
CA LEU A 124 21.30 3.45 3.13
C LEU A 124 21.73 4.48 4.19
N TYR A 125 21.46 4.20 5.46
CA TYR A 125 21.80 5.13 6.55
C TYR A 125 23.31 5.26 6.81
N SER A 126 24.13 4.28 6.43
CA SER A 126 25.60 4.36 6.55
C SER A 126 26.25 5.22 5.48
N SER A 127 25.55 5.53 4.39
CA SER A 127 26.07 6.35 3.29
C SER A 127 25.81 7.84 3.54
N VAL A 128 26.86 8.57 3.89
CA VAL A 128 26.78 10.03 4.08
C VAL A 128 26.28 10.72 2.81
N SER A 129 26.76 10.32 1.63
CA SER A 129 26.32 10.90 0.36
C SER A 129 24.84 10.65 0.06
N PHE A 130 24.32 9.46 0.37
CA PHE A 130 22.88 9.17 0.23
C PHE A 130 22.06 10.04 1.18
N MET A 131 22.44 10.09 2.46
CA MET A 131 21.74 10.86 3.47
C MET A 131 21.71 12.35 3.15
N ASP A 132 22.82 12.91 2.69
CA ASP A 132 22.94 14.32 2.26
C ASP A 132 22.01 14.64 1.09
N ARG A 133 21.81 13.70 0.16
CA ARG A 133 20.91 13.89 -0.99
C ARG A 133 19.43 13.79 -0.65
N VAL A 134 19.03 13.00 0.35
CA VAL A 134 17.61 12.81 0.71
C VAL A 134 17.13 13.78 1.78
N ASP A 135 18.04 14.31 2.61
CA ASP A 135 17.72 15.27 3.66
C ASP A 135 17.43 16.65 3.08
N SER A 136 16.39 17.28 3.54
CA SER A 136 15.96 18.63 3.13
C SER A 136 15.67 18.80 1.62
N THR A 137 15.65 17.71 0.85
CA THR A 137 15.32 17.70 -0.58
C THR A 137 13.83 17.48 -0.78
N GLY A 138 13.20 18.26 -1.69
CA GLY A 138 11.80 18.08 -2.06
C GLY A 138 10.83 18.30 -0.91
N VAL A 139 10.98 19.39 -0.17
CA VAL A 139 10.19 19.70 1.02
C VAL A 139 8.77 20.14 0.65
N LEU A 140 7.77 19.37 1.07
CA LEU A 140 6.36 19.76 1.02
C LEU A 140 5.90 20.20 2.43
N ARG A 141 5.67 21.51 2.60
CA ARG A 141 5.25 22.07 3.89
C ARG A 141 3.84 21.61 4.26
N LYS A 142 3.59 21.36 5.56
CA LYS A 142 2.31 20.89 6.09
C LYS A 142 1.13 21.72 5.57
N LYS A 143 1.18 23.04 5.70
CA LYS A 143 0.10 23.94 5.24
C LYS A 143 -0.21 23.74 3.75
N THR A 144 0.81 23.64 2.91
CA THR A 144 0.63 23.39 1.46
C THR A 144 0.02 22.02 1.22
N ALA A 145 0.47 21.00 1.94
CA ALA A 145 -0.07 19.64 1.84
C ALA A 145 -1.55 19.58 2.26
N GLU A 146 -1.93 20.30 3.31
CA GLU A 146 -3.32 20.42 3.75
C GLU A 146 -4.19 21.14 2.71
N ASP A 147 -3.75 22.29 2.20
CA ASP A 147 -4.47 23.09 1.22
C ASP A 147 -4.71 22.36 -0.11
N LEU A 148 -3.76 21.49 -0.51
CA LEU A 148 -3.85 20.67 -1.72
C LEU A 148 -4.55 19.30 -1.49
N GLY A 149 -4.89 18.96 -0.25
CA GLY A 149 -5.50 17.68 0.09
C GLY A 149 -4.58 16.49 -0.16
N VAL A 150 -3.26 16.64 0.07
CA VAL A 150 -2.26 15.58 -0.11
C VAL A 150 -2.49 14.47 0.90
N VAL A 151 -2.43 13.22 0.44
CA VAL A 151 -2.77 12.04 1.23
C VAL A 151 -1.65 11.00 1.27
N GLY A 152 -1.85 9.93 2.05
CA GLY A 152 -0.96 8.79 2.10
C GLY A 152 0.43 9.14 2.63
N ILE A 153 1.47 8.52 2.06
CA ILE A 153 2.87 8.69 2.48
C ILE A 153 3.29 10.16 2.43
N ALA A 154 2.97 10.87 1.35
CA ALA A 154 3.35 12.27 1.18
C ALA A 154 2.68 13.17 2.23
N GLY A 155 1.40 12.94 2.53
CA GLY A 155 0.68 13.65 3.59
C GLY A 155 1.26 13.36 4.97
N ARG A 156 1.49 12.08 5.30
CA ARG A 156 2.07 11.68 6.59
C ARG A 156 3.51 12.17 6.78
N ALA A 157 4.29 12.26 5.70
CA ALA A 157 5.63 12.85 5.74
C ALA A 157 5.62 14.35 6.03
N SER A 158 4.52 15.03 5.69
CA SER A 158 4.29 16.47 5.92
C SER A 158 3.46 16.76 7.19
N GLY A 159 3.29 15.80 8.09
CA GLY A 159 2.59 15.99 9.36
C GLY A 159 1.06 15.87 9.32
N ILE A 160 0.48 15.26 8.28
CA ILE A 160 -0.97 15.01 8.19
C ILE A 160 -1.27 13.59 8.73
N PRO A 161 -1.98 13.45 9.87
CA PRO A 161 -2.21 12.16 10.51
C PRO A 161 -3.39 11.43 9.90
N LEU A 162 -3.37 11.15 8.57
CA LEU A 162 -4.43 10.46 7.86
C LEU A 162 -3.97 9.09 7.35
N ASP A 163 -4.64 8.02 7.83
CA ASP A 163 -4.49 6.65 7.35
C ASP A 163 -5.81 5.91 7.61
N LEU A 164 -6.42 5.36 6.56
CA LEU A 164 -7.74 4.73 6.68
C LEU A 164 -7.74 3.50 7.59
N ARG A 165 -6.60 2.82 7.74
CA ARG A 165 -6.45 1.67 8.65
C ARG A 165 -6.70 2.04 10.11
N LYS A 166 -6.49 3.30 10.50
CA LYS A 166 -6.70 3.81 11.86
C LYS A 166 -8.16 4.19 12.14
N TYR A 167 -8.84 4.76 11.14
CA TYR A 167 -10.13 5.42 11.36
C TYR A 167 -11.33 4.53 11.12
N PHE A 168 -11.18 3.46 10.33
CA PHE A 168 -12.29 2.57 10.04
C PHE A 168 -12.18 1.27 10.83
N PRO A 169 -13.29 0.81 11.47
CA PRO A 169 -13.29 -0.44 12.22
C PRO A 169 -12.95 -1.60 11.28
N SER A 170 -11.88 -2.29 11.60
CA SER A 170 -11.36 -3.41 10.83
C SER A 170 -10.41 -4.22 11.71
N VAL A 171 -9.85 -5.31 11.17
CA VAL A 171 -8.80 -6.11 11.83
C VAL A 171 -7.59 -5.28 12.28
N TYR A 172 -7.33 -4.15 11.64
CA TYR A 172 -6.26 -3.22 12.03
C TYR A 172 -6.46 -2.57 13.41
N LYS A 173 -7.72 -2.34 13.82
CA LYS A 173 -8.02 -1.82 15.15
C LYS A 173 -7.68 -2.86 16.23
N GLU A 174 -8.02 -4.12 15.97
CA GLU A 174 -7.72 -5.23 16.89
C GLU A 174 -6.21 -5.43 17.03
N ALA A 175 -5.47 -5.34 15.92
CA ALA A 175 -4.02 -5.43 15.86
C ALA A 175 -3.28 -4.18 16.40
N LYS A 176 -4.00 -3.19 16.93
CA LYS A 176 -3.42 -1.94 17.45
C LYS A 176 -2.45 -1.29 16.46
N PHE A 177 -2.91 -1.14 15.21
CA PHE A 177 -2.13 -0.54 14.13
C PHE A 177 -1.43 0.76 14.54
N LYS A 178 -0.15 0.88 14.20
CA LYS A 178 0.70 2.04 14.47
C LYS A 178 0.90 2.86 13.19
N MET A 179 0.49 4.10 13.21
CA MET A 179 0.64 5.04 12.09
C MET A 179 1.96 5.80 12.19
N ALA A 180 2.74 5.80 11.10
CA ALA A 180 3.94 6.64 10.98
C ALA A 180 3.55 8.08 10.64
N ILE A 181 4.22 9.05 11.26
CA ILE A 181 4.11 10.48 10.95
C ILE A 181 5.51 11.09 11.01
N GLN A 182 5.83 11.97 10.06
CA GLN A 182 7.00 12.84 10.05
C GLN A 182 6.53 14.27 9.79
N GLU A 183 7.38 15.28 10.02
CA GLU A 183 6.98 16.69 9.92
C GLU A 183 7.82 17.47 8.90
N SER A 184 9.01 16.97 8.52
CA SER A 184 9.92 17.69 7.61
C SER A 184 9.39 17.78 6.16
N GLY A 185 8.57 16.85 5.73
CA GLY A 185 7.94 16.84 4.41
C GLY A 185 8.92 16.62 3.25
N ASP A 186 10.17 16.24 3.50
CA ASP A 186 11.22 16.01 2.52
C ASP A 186 11.27 14.55 2.03
N VAL A 187 12.23 14.25 1.16
CA VAL A 187 12.47 12.89 0.66
C VAL A 187 12.81 11.95 1.81
N LEU A 188 13.61 12.40 2.78
CA LEU A 188 13.99 11.61 3.95
C LEU A 188 12.78 11.25 4.81
N ALA A 189 11.85 12.18 5.01
CA ALA A 189 10.61 11.91 5.73
C ALA A 189 9.77 10.84 5.00
N ARG A 190 9.62 10.95 3.67
CA ARG A 190 8.90 9.94 2.88
C ARG A 190 9.59 8.57 2.88
N LEU A 191 10.92 8.53 2.91
CA LEU A 191 11.71 7.32 3.10
C LEU A 191 11.46 6.70 4.48
N ARG A 192 11.53 7.50 5.56
CA ARG A 192 11.29 7.04 6.94
C ARG A 192 9.89 6.49 7.15
N ILE A 193 8.86 7.09 6.54
CA ILE A 193 7.49 6.56 6.55
C ILE A 193 7.47 5.16 5.93
N ARG A 194 8.10 4.95 4.76
CA ARG A 194 8.14 3.63 4.09
C ARG A 194 8.86 2.58 4.92
N ILE A 195 9.98 2.93 5.54
CA ILE A 195 10.74 2.02 6.40
C ILE A 195 9.89 1.59 7.61
N PHE A 196 9.21 2.55 8.24
CA PHE A 196 8.34 2.25 9.36
C PHE A 196 7.14 1.38 8.92
N GLU A 197 6.47 1.75 7.82
CA GLU A 197 5.31 1.01 7.31
C GLU A 197 5.69 -0.40 6.87
N PHE A 198 6.87 -0.61 6.29
CA PHE A 198 7.37 -1.95 5.98
C PHE A 198 7.47 -2.82 7.24
N THR A 199 8.06 -2.29 8.30
CA THR A 199 8.21 -3.01 9.59
C THR A 199 6.86 -3.29 10.22
N GLU A 200 5.95 -2.32 10.21
CA GLU A 200 4.60 -2.47 10.75
C GLU A 200 3.77 -3.47 9.92
N SER A 201 3.89 -3.45 8.58
CA SER A 201 3.24 -4.44 7.71
C SER A 201 3.71 -5.85 8.00
N CYS A 202 5.01 -6.06 8.23
CA CYS A 202 5.53 -7.38 8.64
C CYS A 202 4.92 -7.85 9.96
N ARG A 203 4.82 -6.95 10.95
CA ARG A 203 4.18 -7.26 12.25
C ARG A 203 2.70 -7.60 12.09
N LEU A 204 1.98 -6.84 11.27
CA LEU A 204 0.56 -7.05 11.00
C LEU A 204 0.31 -8.37 10.27
N ILE A 205 1.13 -8.70 9.27
CA ILE A 205 1.02 -9.98 8.55
C ILE A 205 1.22 -11.16 9.52
N ASP A 206 2.21 -11.09 10.40
CA ASP A 206 2.45 -12.11 11.42
C ASP A 206 1.22 -12.26 12.33
N GLU A 207 0.72 -11.17 12.90
CA GLU A 207 -0.45 -11.17 13.80
C GLU A 207 -1.72 -11.68 13.10
N PHE A 208 -1.99 -11.27 11.87
CA PHE A 208 -3.15 -11.72 11.11
C PHE A 208 -3.04 -13.20 10.73
N THR A 209 -1.84 -13.68 10.41
CA THR A 209 -1.61 -15.08 10.09
C THR A 209 -1.92 -15.99 11.27
N GLN A 210 -1.64 -15.55 12.51
CA GLN A 210 -1.97 -16.27 13.73
C GLN A 210 -3.49 -16.37 14.00
N LYS A 211 -4.30 -15.47 13.38
CA LYS A 211 -5.77 -15.51 13.50
C LYS A 211 -6.44 -16.44 12.50
N LEU A 212 -5.70 -16.95 11.51
CA LEU A 212 -6.24 -17.86 10.52
C LEU A 212 -6.43 -19.27 11.11
N SER A 213 -7.54 -19.92 10.77
CA SER A 213 -7.87 -21.29 11.15
C SER A 213 -8.18 -22.12 9.91
N GLU A 214 -7.70 -23.36 9.87
CA GLU A 214 -7.90 -24.26 8.73
C GLU A 214 -9.39 -24.64 8.56
N GLY A 215 -9.83 -24.83 7.31
CA GLY A 215 -11.18 -25.29 6.97
C GLY A 215 -12.27 -24.24 7.18
N GLN A 216 -11.93 -22.99 7.46
CA GLN A 216 -12.91 -21.91 7.59
C GLN A 216 -13.42 -21.44 6.23
N LYS A 217 -14.65 -20.95 6.21
CA LYS A 217 -15.24 -20.37 5.02
C LYS A 217 -14.49 -19.09 4.61
N ILE A 218 -14.14 -18.98 3.32
CA ILE A 218 -13.42 -17.82 2.76
C ILE A 218 -14.25 -16.98 1.79
N SER A 219 -15.45 -17.43 1.43
CA SER A 219 -16.35 -16.67 0.56
C SER A 219 -17.81 -17.04 0.79
N VAL A 220 -18.70 -16.11 0.46
CA VAL A 220 -20.14 -16.27 0.39
C VAL A 220 -20.63 -15.82 -0.99
N THR A 221 -21.73 -16.37 -1.48
CA THR A 221 -22.37 -15.87 -2.70
C THR A 221 -23.31 -14.73 -2.31
N PRO A 222 -23.06 -13.49 -2.70
CA PRO A 222 -23.93 -12.37 -2.39
C PRO A 222 -25.19 -12.40 -3.27
N GLU A 223 -26.29 -11.94 -2.72
CA GLU A 223 -27.47 -11.60 -3.50
C GLU A 223 -27.32 -10.17 -4.03
N LEU A 224 -27.31 -10.00 -5.36
CA LEU A 224 -27.18 -8.68 -5.97
C LEU A 224 -28.41 -7.83 -5.66
N LYS A 225 -28.18 -6.56 -5.27
CA LYS A 225 -29.20 -5.59 -4.93
C LYS A 225 -28.92 -4.27 -5.64
N GLU A 226 -29.99 -3.50 -5.91
CA GLU A 226 -29.87 -2.12 -6.31
C GLU A 226 -29.36 -1.27 -5.13
N GLY A 227 -28.49 -0.30 -5.42
CA GLY A 227 -28.03 0.60 -4.39
C GLY A 227 -26.79 1.41 -4.77
N VAL A 228 -26.34 2.17 -3.79
CA VAL A 228 -25.13 3.02 -3.88
C VAL A 228 -24.26 2.75 -2.67
N ALA A 229 -22.95 2.56 -2.89
CA ALA A 229 -22.02 2.46 -1.79
C ALA A 229 -20.62 2.98 -2.15
N LEU A 230 -19.84 3.24 -1.09
CA LEU A 230 -18.43 3.58 -1.14
C LEU A 230 -17.60 2.42 -0.57
N GLY A 231 -16.72 1.86 -1.41
CA GLY A 231 -15.62 0.98 -0.99
C GLY A 231 -14.33 1.77 -0.85
N TYR A 232 -13.50 1.39 0.10
CA TYR A 232 -12.24 2.11 0.37
C TYR A 232 -11.22 1.23 1.05
N GLN A 233 -9.94 1.48 0.72
CA GLN A 233 -8.79 0.87 1.37
C GLN A 233 -7.64 1.87 1.47
N GLU A 234 -6.78 1.71 2.47
CA GLU A 234 -5.49 2.37 2.49
C GLU A 234 -4.50 1.55 1.66
N GLY A 235 -4.36 1.91 0.39
CA GLY A 235 -3.30 1.37 -0.47
C GLY A 235 -1.91 1.85 0.00
N TRP A 236 -0.86 1.33 -0.63
CA TRP A 236 0.51 1.68 -0.26
C TRP A 236 0.89 3.15 -0.59
N ARG A 237 0.23 3.79 -1.57
CA ARG A 237 0.37 5.25 -1.84
C ARG A 237 -0.52 6.10 -0.97
N GLY A 238 -1.66 5.56 -0.48
CA GLY A 238 -2.69 6.29 0.24
C GLY A 238 -4.09 5.73 -0.03
N PRO A 239 -5.15 6.47 0.33
CA PRO A 239 -6.54 6.01 0.21
C PRO A 239 -6.96 5.78 -1.23
N VAL A 240 -7.51 4.59 -1.50
CA VAL A 240 -8.18 4.20 -2.75
C VAL A 240 -9.67 4.13 -2.50
N LEU A 241 -10.47 4.83 -3.29
CA LEU A 241 -11.92 4.92 -3.12
C LEU A 241 -12.65 4.47 -4.38
N TYR A 242 -13.76 3.73 -4.21
CA TYR A 242 -14.68 3.33 -5.27
C TYR A 242 -16.11 3.70 -4.89
N TRP A 243 -16.69 4.66 -5.58
CA TRP A 243 -18.10 4.94 -5.48
C TRP A 243 -18.85 4.21 -6.60
N LEU A 244 -19.79 3.35 -6.24
CA LEU A 244 -20.55 2.53 -7.19
C LEU A 244 -22.05 2.77 -7.05
N LYS A 245 -22.74 2.79 -8.20
CA LYS A 245 -24.20 2.70 -8.29
C LYS A 245 -24.57 1.47 -9.13
N ILE A 246 -25.34 0.57 -8.56
CA ILE A 246 -25.89 -0.64 -9.20
C ILE A 246 -27.41 -0.45 -9.34
N ASP A 247 -27.95 -0.79 -10.51
CA ASP A 247 -29.38 -0.72 -10.80
C ASP A 247 -30.13 -2.01 -10.39
N SER A 248 -31.46 -2.01 -10.59
CA SER A 248 -32.31 -3.13 -10.27
C SER A 248 -32.08 -4.40 -11.10
N ALA A 249 -31.37 -4.27 -12.24
CA ALA A 249 -30.93 -5.41 -13.06
C ALA A 249 -29.56 -5.98 -12.62
N GLY A 250 -28.95 -5.41 -11.59
CA GLY A 250 -27.61 -5.80 -11.09
C GLY A 250 -26.46 -5.27 -11.94
N LEU A 251 -26.71 -4.29 -12.84
CA LEU A 251 -25.68 -3.69 -13.69
C LEU A 251 -25.10 -2.44 -13.04
N ILE A 252 -23.79 -2.25 -13.24
CA ILE A 252 -23.11 -1.05 -12.78
C ILE A 252 -23.54 0.13 -13.66
N GLN A 253 -24.35 1.02 -13.11
CA GLN A 253 -24.82 2.22 -13.77
C GLN A 253 -23.76 3.33 -13.78
N ARG A 254 -22.99 3.44 -12.70
CA ARG A 254 -21.91 4.40 -12.56
C ARG A 254 -20.83 3.89 -11.61
N CYS A 255 -19.59 4.13 -11.99
CA CYS A 255 -18.40 3.91 -11.18
C CYS A 255 -17.57 5.19 -11.18
N LYS A 256 -17.17 5.68 -9.99
CA LYS A 256 -16.17 6.73 -9.82
C LYS A 256 -15.06 6.19 -8.94
N ILE A 257 -13.83 6.34 -9.43
CA ILE A 257 -12.61 5.88 -8.75
C ILE A 257 -11.81 7.10 -8.32
N VAL A 258 -11.20 7.04 -7.15
CA VAL A 258 -10.21 8.03 -6.69
C VAL A 258 -8.97 7.28 -6.24
N ASP A 259 -7.86 7.58 -6.89
CA ASP A 259 -6.52 7.09 -6.54
C ASP A 259 -5.76 8.21 -5.81
N PRO A 260 -4.90 7.91 -4.84
CA PRO A 260 -4.12 8.93 -4.12
C PRO A 260 -3.23 9.77 -5.04
N SER A 261 -2.87 9.27 -6.22
CA SER A 261 -2.07 10.04 -7.19
C SER A 261 -2.79 11.29 -7.69
N PHE A 262 -4.12 11.24 -7.84
CA PHE A 262 -4.93 12.40 -8.21
C PHE A 262 -4.73 13.58 -7.23
N ASN A 263 -4.72 13.29 -5.93
CA ASN A 263 -4.50 14.30 -4.90
C ASN A 263 -3.04 14.77 -4.83
N ASN A 264 -2.08 13.88 -5.09
CA ASN A 264 -0.67 14.09 -4.76
C ASN A 264 0.15 14.75 -5.88
N TRP A 265 -0.30 14.75 -7.14
CA TRP A 265 0.44 15.38 -8.26
C TRP A 265 0.72 16.86 -8.03
N GLN A 266 -0.27 17.59 -7.54
CA GLN A 266 -0.09 19.01 -7.20
C GLN A 266 0.97 19.17 -6.09
N GLY A 267 0.95 18.28 -5.08
CA GLY A 267 1.92 18.29 -4.00
C GLY A 267 3.37 18.11 -4.49
N LEU A 268 3.59 17.22 -5.46
CA LEU A 268 4.89 17.05 -6.10
C LEU A 268 5.37 18.35 -6.75
N SER A 269 4.50 19.05 -7.49
CA SER A 269 4.83 20.30 -8.16
C SER A 269 5.31 21.38 -7.18
N TYR A 270 4.77 21.42 -5.96
CA TYR A 270 5.23 22.33 -4.91
C TYR A 270 6.51 21.82 -4.22
N ALA A 271 6.65 20.52 -4.02
CA ALA A 271 7.82 19.94 -3.36
C ALA A 271 9.11 20.16 -4.15
N VAL A 272 9.06 20.25 -5.48
CA VAL A 272 10.25 20.46 -6.32
C VAL A 272 10.72 21.90 -6.38
N LEU A 273 9.94 22.87 -5.89
CA LEU A 273 10.32 24.29 -5.91
C LEU A 273 11.53 24.55 -5.02
N GLY A 274 12.50 25.29 -5.54
CA GLY A 274 13.73 25.64 -4.82
C GLY A 274 14.80 24.56 -4.80
N ASN A 275 14.55 23.39 -5.41
CA ASN A 275 15.55 22.35 -5.58
C ASN A 275 16.31 22.53 -6.91
N ILE A 276 17.47 21.90 -7.03
CA ILE A 276 18.22 21.87 -8.28
C ILE A 276 17.61 20.83 -9.26
N ILE A 277 17.85 21.01 -10.56
CA ILE A 277 17.29 20.10 -11.59
C ILE A 277 17.59 18.61 -11.33
N PRO A 278 18.81 18.21 -10.92
CA PRO A 278 19.12 16.81 -10.61
C PRO A 278 18.34 16.21 -9.44
N ASP A 279 17.68 17.01 -8.61
CA ASP A 279 16.85 16.51 -7.50
C ASP A 279 15.43 16.13 -7.94
N PHE A 280 15.00 16.57 -9.13
CA PHE A 280 13.64 16.28 -9.61
C PHE A 280 13.34 14.77 -9.69
N PRO A 281 14.20 13.90 -10.28
CA PRO A 281 13.95 12.47 -10.30
C PRO A 281 13.74 11.89 -8.89
N LEU A 282 14.62 12.25 -7.95
CA LEU A 282 14.54 11.81 -6.56
C LEU A 282 13.24 12.29 -5.87
N CYS A 283 12.88 13.57 -6.04
CA CYS A 283 11.60 14.10 -5.55
C CYS A 283 10.42 13.30 -6.12
N ASN A 284 10.38 13.12 -7.45
CA ASN A 284 9.33 12.39 -8.14
C ASN A 284 9.24 10.93 -7.64
N LYS A 285 10.36 10.22 -7.57
CA LYS A 285 10.39 8.83 -7.08
C LYS A 285 9.97 8.72 -5.61
N SER A 286 10.26 9.72 -4.79
CA SER A 286 9.84 9.71 -3.39
C SER A 286 8.31 9.80 -3.19
N PHE A 287 7.57 10.39 -4.14
CA PHE A 287 6.11 10.34 -4.21
C PHE A 287 5.62 9.06 -4.90
N ASP A 288 6.31 8.62 -5.92
CA ASP A 288 6.02 7.46 -6.78
C ASP A 288 4.58 7.42 -7.28
N LEU A 289 4.15 8.48 -7.96
CA LEU A 289 2.78 8.67 -8.42
C LEU A 289 2.47 7.85 -9.68
N SER A 290 1.22 7.41 -9.78
CA SER A 290 0.69 6.70 -10.95
C SER A 290 0.05 7.67 -11.94
N TYR A 291 0.51 7.65 -13.20
CA TYR A 291 -0.14 8.42 -14.28
C TYR A 291 -1.56 7.91 -14.53
N SER A 292 -1.73 6.58 -14.61
CA SER A 292 -3.06 6.00 -14.80
C SER A 292 -3.99 6.23 -13.60
N GLY A 293 -3.46 6.31 -12.37
CA GLY A 293 -4.24 6.62 -11.17
C GLY A 293 -4.68 8.08 -11.13
N ASN A 294 -3.92 9.00 -11.73
CA ASN A 294 -4.31 10.39 -11.85
C ASN A 294 -5.49 10.61 -12.80
N ASP A 295 -5.60 9.78 -13.84
CA ASP A 295 -6.56 9.95 -14.93
C ASP A 295 -7.90 9.20 -14.70
N LEU A 296 -8.13 8.64 -13.51
CA LEU A 296 -9.33 7.85 -13.17
C LEU A 296 -10.59 8.69 -12.90
#